data_6fa323d36e7b4cda358054d294cb0419
#
_entry.id   6fa323d36e7b4cda358054d294cb0419
#
_cell.length_a   1.000
_cell.length_b   1.000
_cell.length_c   1.000
_cell.angle_alpha   90.00
_cell.angle_beta   90.00
_cell.angle_gamma   90.00
#
_symmetry.space_group_name_H-M   'P 1'
#
loop_
_entity.id
_entity.type
_entity.pdbx_description
1 polymer ?
#
loop_
_entity_poly.entity_id
_entity_poly.type
_entity_poly.pdbx_seq_one_letter_code
_entity_poly.pdbx_strand_id
1 'polypeptide(L)'
;MIRETNEKDYKEIGEMQFELQKYFSEIDQTRESLPYRNIDDAHCYMQKMIDDAKNMDGKIFVAEKNNSIVGFIQGVIIEHKRGDDKFYDLSHAPSKEGWIGLLYVRPDHRGGGMGQELLGKMKDYFKAERCTSIKLLVLSDNTSAIDFYKRSGFMAHDLEMVMKI
;
A
#
# COMPACT_ATOMS: atom_id res chain seq x y z
N MET A 1 -5.13 -5.22 -17.84
CA MET A 1 -4.15 -6.31 -17.55
C MET A 1 -3.37 -5.95 -16.29
N ILE A 2 -3.15 -6.95 -15.38
CA ILE A 2 -2.28 -6.74 -14.20
C ILE A 2 -0.94 -7.39 -14.47
N ARG A 3 0.16 -6.67 -14.26
CA ARG A 3 1.53 -7.16 -14.41
C ARG A 3 2.47 -6.56 -13.37
N GLU A 4 3.64 -7.15 -13.20
CA GLU A 4 4.70 -6.54 -12.40
C GLU A 4 5.19 -5.25 -13.09
N THR A 5 5.56 -4.26 -12.29
CA THR A 5 6.07 -2.97 -12.78
C THR A 5 7.45 -3.11 -13.45
N ASN A 6 7.77 -2.17 -14.32
CA ASN A 6 9.09 -1.97 -14.88
C ASN A 6 9.43 -0.46 -14.89
N GLU A 7 10.68 -0.11 -15.25
CA GLU A 7 11.15 1.27 -15.15
C GLU A 7 10.34 2.30 -15.96
N LYS A 8 9.69 1.87 -17.06
CA LYS A 8 8.87 2.77 -17.89
C LYS A 8 7.61 3.24 -17.16
N ASP A 9 7.15 2.47 -16.17
CA ASP A 9 5.94 2.77 -15.40
C ASP A 9 6.20 3.80 -14.29
N TYR A 10 7.46 4.01 -13.91
CA TYR A 10 7.81 4.78 -12.70
C TYR A 10 7.30 6.22 -12.74
N LYS A 11 7.31 6.85 -13.90
CA LYS A 11 6.78 8.21 -14.05
C LYS A 11 5.29 8.25 -13.71
N GLU A 12 4.49 7.36 -14.30
CA GLU A 12 3.03 7.32 -14.06
C GLU A 12 2.70 6.92 -12.61
N ILE A 13 3.49 6.03 -12.01
CA ILE A 13 3.34 5.69 -10.58
C ILE A 13 3.63 6.91 -9.69
N GLY A 14 4.67 7.69 -10.00
CA GLY A 14 4.98 8.93 -9.28
C GLY A 14 3.85 9.95 -9.36
N GLU A 15 3.24 10.12 -10.54
CA GLU A 15 2.06 10.98 -10.73
C GLU A 15 0.87 10.50 -9.88
N MET A 16 0.58 9.20 -9.90
CA MET A 16 -0.49 8.61 -9.07
C MET A 16 -0.19 8.72 -7.57
N GLN A 17 1.08 8.62 -7.17
CA GLN A 17 1.50 8.82 -5.79
C GLN A 17 1.27 10.28 -5.34
N PHE A 18 1.51 11.24 -6.22
CA PHE A 18 1.21 12.65 -5.96
C PHE A 18 -0.29 12.89 -5.76
N GLU A 19 -1.12 12.30 -6.64
CA GLU A 19 -2.58 12.35 -6.53
C GLU A 19 -3.09 11.72 -5.21
N LEU A 20 -2.53 10.57 -4.85
CA LEU A 20 -2.90 9.84 -3.62
C LEU A 20 -2.56 10.62 -2.35
N GLN A 21 -1.34 11.20 -2.28
CA GLN A 21 -0.93 11.98 -1.12
C GLN A 21 -1.74 13.27 -0.96
N LYS A 22 -2.09 13.90 -2.08
CA LYS A 22 -3.02 15.04 -2.07
C LYS A 22 -4.37 14.62 -1.48
N TYR A 23 -4.93 13.51 -1.94
CA TYR A 23 -6.19 12.98 -1.40
C TYR A 23 -6.09 12.69 0.09
N PHE A 24 -5.01 12.07 0.58
CA PHE A 24 -4.83 11.82 2.00
C PHE A 24 -4.82 13.11 2.82
N SER A 25 -4.11 14.14 2.34
CA SER A 25 -4.07 15.43 3.05
C SER A 25 -5.43 16.16 3.09
N GLU A 26 -6.30 15.89 2.12
CA GLU A 26 -7.64 16.49 2.05
C GLU A 26 -8.64 15.81 3.01
N ILE A 27 -8.51 14.50 3.23
CA ILE A 27 -9.44 13.75 4.07
C ILE A 27 -9.00 13.62 5.53
N ASP A 28 -7.71 13.74 5.83
CA ASP A 28 -7.14 13.56 7.17
C ASP A 28 -7.52 14.71 8.11
N GLN A 29 -8.49 14.48 8.98
CA GLN A 29 -8.94 15.48 9.96
C GLN A 29 -7.88 15.77 11.02
N THR A 30 -6.94 14.86 11.26
CA THR A 30 -5.84 15.07 12.21
C THR A 30 -4.76 16.00 11.65
N ARG A 31 -4.73 16.19 10.33
CA ARG A 31 -3.72 16.97 9.61
C ARG A 31 -2.28 16.47 9.80
N GLU A 32 -2.12 15.17 10.04
CA GLU A 32 -0.80 14.52 10.06
C GLU A 32 -0.33 14.19 8.62
N SER A 33 -1.27 13.93 7.70
CA SER A 33 -0.98 13.69 6.29
C SER A 33 -0.80 15.02 5.56
N LEU A 34 0.44 15.38 5.22
CA LEU A 34 0.74 16.59 4.45
C LEU A 34 0.83 16.28 2.96
N PRO A 35 0.39 17.20 2.09
CA PRO A 35 0.58 17.03 0.65
C PRO A 35 2.08 17.14 0.29
N TYR A 36 2.48 16.50 -0.79
CA TYR A 36 3.80 16.77 -1.37
C TYR A 36 3.89 18.22 -1.85
N ARG A 37 5.06 18.83 -1.69
CA ARG A 37 5.31 20.22 -2.14
C ARG A 37 5.30 20.34 -3.67
N ASN A 38 5.76 19.29 -4.34
CA ASN A 38 5.85 19.20 -5.79
C ASN A 38 5.91 17.74 -6.24
N ILE A 39 5.94 17.51 -7.54
CA ILE A 39 5.98 16.18 -8.13
C ILE A 39 7.31 15.45 -7.85
N ASP A 40 8.41 16.16 -7.63
CA ASP A 40 9.71 15.53 -7.36
C ASP A 40 9.71 14.84 -5.99
N ASP A 41 9.00 15.39 -4.99
CA ASP A 41 8.81 14.73 -3.70
C ASP A 41 8.11 13.37 -3.88
N ALA A 42 7.12 13.28 -4.75
CA ALA A 42 6.42 12.03 -5.07
C ALA A 42 7.34 11.03 -5.80
N HIS A 43 8.18 11.50 -6.72
CA HIS A 43 9.18 10.66 -7.39
C HIS A 43 10.24 10.14 -6.42
N CYS A 44 10.70 10.96 -5.46
CA CYS A 44 11.61 10.51 -4.41
C CYS A 44 10.97 9.42 -3.53
N TYR A 45 9.70 9.59 -3.16
CA TYR A 45 8.99 8.58 -2.40
C TYR A 45 8.76 7.29 -3.21
N MET A 46 8.43 7.42 -4.48
CA MET A 46 8.32 6.28 -5.40
C MET A 46 9.65 5.51 -5.49
N GLN A 47 10.80 6.20 -5.59
CA GLN A 47 12.10 5.54 -5.59
C GLN A 47 12.34 4.77 -4.28
N LYS A 48 12.03 5.37 -3.13
CA LYS A 48 12.09 4.68 -1.84
C LYS A 48 11.19 3.42 -1.83
N MET A 49 10.00 3.51 -2.35
CA MET A 49 9.04 2.40 -2.44
C MET A 49 9.59 1.23 -3.29
N ILE A 50 10.31 1.54 -4.38
CA ILE A 50 11.00 0.56 -5.22
C ILE A 50 12.13 -0.11 -4.45
N ASP A 51 12.94 0.69 -3.75
CA ASP A 51 14.07 0.19 -2.97
C ASP A 51 13.58 -0.67 -1.79
N ASP A 52 12.53 -0.26 -1.10
CA ASP A 52 11.87 -1.07 -0.06
C ASP A 52 11.38 -2.41 -0.63
N ALA A 53 10.73 -2.40 -1.80
CA ALA A 53 10.29 -3.63 -2.44
C ALA A 53 11.46 -4.56 -2.79
N LYS A 54 12.58 -4.03 -3.26
CA LYS A 54 13.79 -4.82 -3.55
C LYS A 54 14.45 -5.38 -2.29
N ASN A 55 14.50 -4.58 -1.23
CA ASN A 55 15.23 -4.93 0.00
C ASN A 55 14.43 -5.83 0.95
N MET A 56 13.10 -5.86 0.82
CA MET A 56 12.18 -6.56 1.71
C MET A 56 11.35 -7.60 0.98
N ASP A 57 11.92 -8.26 -0.03
CA ASP A 57 11.23 -9.28 -0.84
C ASP A 57 9.82 -8.85 -1.24
N GLY A 58 9.69 -7.62 -1.70
CA GLY A 58 8.41 -7.04 -2.07
C GLY A 58 8.15 -7.02 -3.57
N LYS A 59 6.96 -6.59 -3.96
CA LYS A 59 6.54 -6.42 -5.35
C LYS A 59 5.72 -5.15 -5.53
N ILE A 60 5.78 -4.64 -6.76
CA ILE A 60 4.86 -3.61 -7.23
C ILE A 60 4.17 -4.17 -8.47
N PHE A 61 2.83 -4.23 -8.43
CA PHE A 61 2.02 -4.58 -9.60
C PHE A 61 1.29 -3.36 -10.09
N VAL A 62 1.14 -3.26 -11.40
CA VAL A 62 0.41 -2.19 -12.08
C VAL A 62 -0.78 -2.74 -12.84
N ALA A 63 -1.83 -1.93 -12.92
CA ALA A 63 -2.98 -2.16 -13.77
C ALA A 63 -2.83 -1.30 -15.02
N GLU A 64 -2.72 -1.94 -16.18
CA GLU A 64 -2.59 -1.29 -17.48
C GLU A 64 -3.88 -1.40 -18.28
N LYS A 65 -4.31 -0.28 -18.86
CA LYS A 65 -5.46 -0.17 -19.76
C LYS A 65 -5.15 0.82 -20.86
N ASN A 66 -5.35 0.43 -22.12
CA ASN A 66 -5.09 1.27 -23.29
C ASN A 66 -3.66 1.87 -23.30
N ASN A 67 -2.65 1.07 -22.96
CA ASN A 67 -1.24 1.47 -22.86
C ASN A 67 -0.93 2.55 -21.81
N SER A 68 -1.80 2.77 -20.84
CA SER A 68 -1.57 3.69 -19.71
C SER A 68 -1.73 2.95 -18.39
N ILE A 69 -0.95 3.33 -17.39
CA ILE A 69 -1.07 2.80 -16.05
C ILE A 69 -2.21 3.54 -15.34
N VAL A 70 -3.20 2.77 -14.90
CA VAL A 70 -4.42 3.30 -14.28
C VAL A 70 -4.56 2.95 -12.81
N GLY A 71 -3.62 2.18 -12.27
CA GLY A 71 -3.56 1.85 -10.85
C GLY A 71 -2.31 1.05 -10.52
N PHE A 72 -1.97 0.98 -9.25
CA PHE A 72 -0.87 0.17 -8.77
C PHE A 72 -1.11 -0.33 -7.34
N ILE A 73 -0.40 -1.37 -6.96
CA ILE A 73 -0.29 -1.87 -5.60
C ILE A 73 1.17 -2.16 -5.28
N GLN A 74 1.63 -1.72 -4.11
CA GLN A 74 2.95 -2.04 -3.58
C GLN A 74 2.79 -2.84 -2.30
N GLY A 75 3.61 -3.88 -2.16
CA GLY A 75 3.68 -4.64 -0.93
C GLY A 75 5.09 -5.17 -0.68
N VAL A 76 5.42 -5.34 0.58
CA VAL A 76 6.70 -5.89 1.05
C VAL A 76 6.44 -7.04 2.02
N ILE A 77 7.49 -7.79 2.35
CA ILE A 77 7.43 -8.88 3.29
C ILE A 77 8.20 -8.50 4.55
N ILE A 78 7.55 -8.63 5.70
CA ILE A 78 8.17 -8.41 7.00
C ILE A 78 8.33 -9.76 7.69
N GLU A 79 9.57 -10.10 8.04
CA GLU A 79 9.88 -11.28 8.83
C GLU A 79 10.08 -10.88 10.29
N HIS A 80 9.25 -11.42 11.16
CA HIS A 80 9.38 -11.26 12.61
C HIS A 80 10.16 -12.43 13.18
N LYS A 81 11.33 -12.15 13.78
CA LYS A 81 12.11 -13.13 14.52
C LYS A 81 11.86 -12.94 16.00
N ARG A 82 11.96 -14.03 16.77
CA ARG A 82 11.77 -13.94 18.22
C ARG A 82 12.78 -12.98 18.85
N GLY A 83 12.29 -11.92 19.48
CA GLY A 83 13.11 -10.90 20.15
C GLY A 83 13.48 -9.68 19.31
N ASP A 84 13.03 -9.59 18.05
CA ASP A 84 13.29 -8.43 17.18
C ASP A 84 12.49 -7.18 17.60
N ASP A 85 11.34 -7.37 18.25
CA ASP A 85 10.47 -6.27 18.63
C ASP A 85 10.68 -5.87 20.10
N LYS A 86 11.17 -4.67 20.31
CA LYS A 86 11.45 -4.13 21.65
C LYS A 86 10.20 -3.77 22.46
N PHE A 87 9.06 -3.64 21.80
CA PHE A 87 7.83 -3.17 22.45
C PHE A 87 6.73 -4.25 22.57
N TYR A 88 6.68 -5.22 21.64
CA TYR A 88 5.55 -6.15 21.55
C TYR A 88 5.89 -7.64 21.72
N ASP A 89 7.11 -8.10 22.08
CA ASP A 89 7.63 -9.04 21.87
C ASP A 89 7.93 -10.34 22.16
N LEU A 90 8.10 -10.73 23.13
CA LEU A 90 8.49 -12.08 23.53
C LEU A 90 7.39 -13.15 23.39
N SER A 91 6.17 -12.73 23.13
CA SER A 91 4.98 -13.61 23.03
C SER A 91 4.64 -14.05 21.61
N HIS A 92 5.22 -13.41 20.59
CA HIS A 92 4.90 -13.74 19.20
C HIS A 92 5.81 -14.85 18.66
N ALA A 93 5.20 -15.83 18.03
CA ALA A 93 5.95 -16.83 17.26
C ALA A 93 6.59 -16.16 16.03
N PRO A 94 7.76 -16.63 15.57
CA PRO A 94 8.31 -16.15 14.31
C PRO A 94 7.27 -16.25 13.20
N SER A 95 7.06 -15.16 12.48
CA SER A 95 6.04 -15.08 11.43
C SER A 95 6.56 -14.30 10.22
N LYS A 96 5.96 -14.55 9.08
CA LYS A 96 6.19 -13.83 7.83
C LYS A 96 4.89 -13.16 7.44
N GLU A 97 4.92 -11.83 7.34
CA GLU A 97 3.74 -11.02 7.07
C GLU A 97 3.88 -10.27 5.75
N GLY A 98 2.84 -10.30 4.92
CA GLY A 98 2.70 -9.40 3.79
C GLY A 98 2.22 -8.03 4.28
N TRP A 99 2.93 -6.97 3.93
CA TRP A 99 2.54 -5.60 4.24
C TRP A 99 2.19 -4.85 2.97
N ILE A 100 0.93 -4.42 2.82
CA ILE A 100 0.50 -3.57 1.72
C ILE A 100 0.79 -2.12 2.13
N GLY A 101 1.75 -1.50 1.46
CA GLY A 101 2.09 -0.10 1.70
C GLY A 101 1.13 0.85 0.99
N LEU A 102 0.83 0.58 -0.29
CA LEU A 102 -0.04 1.43 -1.10
C LEU A 102 -0.89 0.61 -2.06
N LEU A 103 -2.12 1.06 -2.27
CA LEU A 103 -3.02 0.64 -3.34
C LEU A 103 -3.75 1.87 -3.87
N TYR A 104 -3.61 2.14 -5.15
CA TYR A 104 -4.29 3.23 -5.80
C TYR A 104 -4.85 2.83 -7.17
N VAL A 105 -6.03 3.33 -7.48
CA VAL A 105 -6.66 3.26 -8.81
C VAL A 105 -7.18 4.65 -9.13
N ARG A 106 -6.86 5.16 -10.32
CA ARG A 106 -7.32 6.47 -10.80
C ARG A 106 -8.85 6.56 -10.70
N PRO A 107 -9.42 7.71 -10.29
CA PRO A 107 -10.85 7.85 -10.01
C PRO A 107 -11.77 7.38 -11.14
N ASP A 108 -11.43 7.72 -12.38
CA ASP A 108 -12.18 7.38 -13.60
C ASP A 108 -12.11 5.89 -13.98
N HIS A 109 -11.26 5.12 -13.29
CA HIS A 109 -11.10 3.68 -13.47
C HIS A 109 -11.57 2.85 -12.26
N ARG A 110 -12.19 3.50 -11.27
CA ARG A 110 -12.78 2.83 -10.10
C ARG A 110 -14.13 2.19 -10.44
N GLY A 111 -14.62 1.32 -9.56
CA GLY A 111 -15.92 0.63 -9.71
C GLY A 111 -15.91 -0.58 -10.64
N GLY A 112 -14.88 -0.76 -11.47
CA GLY A 112 -14.75 -1.87 -12.41
C GLY A 112 -14.00 -3.11 -11.90
N GLY A 113 -13.76 -3.24 -10.59
CA GLY A 113 -13.08 -4.42 -10.01
C GLY A 113 -11.55 -4.35 -10.01
N MET A 114 -10.93 -3.34 -10.61
CA MET A 114 -9.48 -3.24 -10.79
C MET A 114 -8.69 -3.25 -9.46
N GLY A 115 -9.20 -2.59 -8.43
CA GLY A 115 -8.61 -2.64 -7.09
C GLY A 115 -8.63 -4.06 -6.51
N GLN A 116 -9.69 -4.82 -6.76
CA GLN A 116 -9.78 -6.23 -6.34
C GLN A 116 -8.80 -7.12 -7.10
N GLU A 117 -8.61 -6.88 -8.41
CA GLU A 117 -7.64 -7.62 -9.22
C GLU A 117 -6.20 -7.35 -8.75
N LEU A 118 -5.84 -6.08 -8.50
CA LEU A 118 -4.54 -5.69 -7.94
C LEU A 118 -4.31 -6.35 -6.58
N LEU A 119 -5.29 -6.25 -5.68
CA LEU A 119 -5.22 -6.86 -4.36
C LEU A 119 -5.14 -8.39 -4.45
N GLY A 120 -5.90 -9.00 -5.35
CA GLY A 120 -5.86 -10.44 -5.62
C GLY A 120 -4.46 -10.88 -6.02
N LYS A 121 -3.83 -10.17 -6.97
CA LYS A 121 -2.47 -10.47 -7.44
C LYS A 121 -1.44 -10.37 -6.30
N MET A 122 -1.55 -9.36 -5.44
CA MET A 122 -0.67 -9.21 -4.26
C MET A 122 -0.91 -10.31 -3.22
N LYS A 123 -2.16 -10.67 -2.97
CA LYS A 123 -2.49 -11.80 -2.08
C LYS A 123 -1.89 -13.11 -2.56
N ASP A 124 -1.93 -13.37 -3.87
CA ASP A 124 -1.33 -14.58 -4.46
C ASP A 124 0.18 -14.57 -4.31
N TYR A 125 0.82 -13.42 -4.51
CA TYR A 125 2.25 -13.25 -4.24
C TYR A 125 2.61 -13.57 -2.79
N PHE A 126 1.94 -12.96 -1.82
CA PHE A 126 2.20 -13.20 -0.40
C PHE A 126 1.94 -14.66 0.03
N LYS A 127 0.94 -15.31 -0.57
CA LYS A 127 0.72 -16.76 -0.34
C LYS A 127 1.86 -17.60 -0.88
N ALA A 128 2.36 -17.30 -2.08
CA ALA A 128 3.49 -18.01 -2.68
C ALA A 128 4.75 -17.87 -1.82
N GLU A 129 4.93 -16.69 -1.21
CA GLU A 129 6.02 -16.39 -0.27
C GLU A 129 5.79 -16.93 1.15
N ARG A 130 4.69 -17.67 1.37
CA ARG A 130 4.32 -18.30 2.67
C ARG A 130 4.07 -17.29 3.79
N CYS A 131 3.60 -16.09 3.47
CA CYS A 131 3.12 -15.17 4.49
C CYS A 131 1.90 -15.76 5.22
N THR A 132 1.87 -15.61 6.54
CA THR A 132 0.78 -16.13 7.40
C THR A 132 -0.35 -15.13 7.59
N SER A 133 -0.07 -13.85 7.35
CA SER A 133 -1.05 -12.75 7.41
C SER A 133 -0.71 -11.65 6.40
N ILE A 134 -1.69 -10.79 6.13
CA ILE A 134 -1.51 -9.57 5.33
C ILE A 134 -2.01 -8.41 6.16
N LYS A 135 -1.16 -7.38 6.30
CA LYS A 135 -1.48 -6.16 7.04
C LYS A 135 -1.40 -4.92 6.16
N LEU A 136 -2.08 -3.88 6.57
CA LEU A 136 -2.02 -2.55 5.96
C LEU A 136 -2.44 -1.50 6.99
N LEU A 137 -2.09 -0.25 6.74
CA LEU A 137 -2.66 0.90 7.43
C LEU A 137 -3.63 1.63 6.50
N VAL A 138 -4.69 2.16 7.08
CA VAL A 138 -5.67 3.00 6.38
C VAL A 138 -6.09 4.14 7.31
N LEU A 139 -6.15 5.35 6.76
CA LEU A 139 -6.65 6.51 7.52
C LEU A 139 -8.09 6.24 7.96
N SER A 140 -8.41 6.55 9.23
CA SER A 140 -9.75 6.37 9.79
C SER A 140 -10.83 7.12 9.01
N ASP A 141 -10.47 8.24 8.40
CA ASP A 141 -11.35 9.07 7.59
C ASP A 141 -11.53 8.55 6.15
N ASN A 142 -10.72 7.57 5.72
CA ASN A 142 -10.84 6.94 4.41
C ASN A 142 -11.88 5.79 4.45
N THR A 143 -13.13 6.14 4.68
CA THR A 143 -14.23 5.17 4.83
C THR A 143 -14.39 4.29 3.60
N SER A 144 -14.17 4.83 2.40
CA SER A 144 -14.26 4.07 1.14
C SER A 144 -13.21 2.95 1.04
N ALA A 145 -11.97 3.22 1.47
CA ALA A 145 -10.91 2.22 1.52
C ALA A 145 -11.17 1.19 2.64
N ILE A 146 -11.63 1.63 3.81
CA ILE A 146 -12.00 0.74 4.91
C ILE A 146 -13.08 -0.26 4.44
N ASP A 147 -14.11 0.22 3.77
CA ASP A 147 -15.19 -0.63 3.24
C ASP A 147 -14.69 -1.59 2.15
N PHE A 148 -13.79 -1.11 1.28
CA PHE A 148 -13.14 -1.95 0.27
C PHE A 148 -12.36 -3.10 0.93
N TYR A 149 -11.53 -2.81 1.91
CA TYR A 149 -10.73 -3.83 2.60
C TYR A 149 -11.60 -4.79 3.42
N LYS A 150 -12.64 -4.30 4.11
CA LYS A 150 -13.60 -5.16 4.81
C LYS A 150 -14.29 -6.15 3.86
N ARG A 151 -14.77 -5.69 2.69
CA ARG A 151 -15.35 -6.58 1.66
C ARG A 151 -14.31 -7.56 1.08
N SER A 152 -13.02 -7.24 1.18
CA SER A 152 -11.91 -8.10 0.73
C SER A 152 -11.45 -9.10 1.79
N GLY A 153 -12.10 -9.12 2.98
CA GLY A 153 -11.83 -10.05 4.07
C GLY A 153 -10.86 -9.55 5.14
N PHE A 154 -10.50 -8.25 5.13
CA PHE A 154 -9.73 -7.66 6.22
C PHE A 154 -10.63 -7.29 7.39
N MET A 155 -10.06 -7.38 8.59
CA MET A 155 -10.67 -6.93 9.85
C MET A 155 -9.84 -5.81 10.44
N ALA A 156 -10.48 -4.85 11.12
CA ALA A 156 -9.76 -3.85 11.92
C ALA A 156 -9.06 -4.53 13.09
N HIS A 157 -7.82 -4.17 13.34
CA HIS A 157 -7.01 -4.76 14.39
C HIS A 157 -6.55 -3.71 15.40
N ASP A 158 -5.86 -2.66 14.94
CA ASP A 158 -5.34 -1.60 15.79
C ASP A 158 -6.04 -0.25 15.50
N LEU A 159 -6.06 0.62 16.49
CA LEU A 159 -6.53 1.99 16.38
C LEU A 159 -5.42 2.94 16.85
N GLU A 160 -4.91 3.78 15.95
CA GLU A 160 -4.02 4.87 16.29
C GLU A 160 -4.84 6.11 16.66
N MET A 161 -4.49 6.74 17.78
CA MET A 161 -5.14 7.95 18.28
C MET A 161 -4.12 9.06 18.42
N VAL A 162 -4.44 10.26 17.94
CA VAL A 162 -3.57 11.44 17.95
C VAL A 162 -4.18 12.54 18.80
N MET A 163 -3.36 13.14 19.67
CA MET A 163 -3.70 14.36 20.39
C MET A 163 -2.62 15.40 20.09
N LYS A 164 -3.02 16.54 19.54
CA LYS A 164 -2.10 17.68 19.37
C LYS A 164 -1.96 18.46 20.67
N ILE A 165 -0.74 18.83 21.02
CA ILE A 165 -0.37 19.61 22.22
C ILE A 165 0.20 20.97 21.83
#